data_a9b3d2e69e1dcaffa62aa1ade396ab24
#
_entry.id   a9b3d2e69e1dcaffa62aa1ade396ab24
#
_cell.length_a   1.000
_cell.length_b   1.000
_cell.length_c   1.000
_cell.angle_alpha   90.00
_cell.angle_beta   90.00
_cell.angle_gamma   90.00
#
_symmetry.space_group_name_H-M   'P 1'
#
loop_
_entity.id
_entity.type
_entity.pdbx_description
1 polymer ?
#
loop_
_entity_poly.entity_id
_entity_poly.type
_entity_poly.pdbx_seq_one_letter_code
_entity_poly.pdbx_strand_id
1 'polypeptide(L)'
;MTRLCYITRQALIALNFIHTLGLIHSDVKPENILIASYSRARVKLIDFGSSCFITDRQSSYIQSRSYRAPEVILGLPYDGKIDVWSLGCVVAEMFTGQVTFQNRSVVSMLSRIEAICGPFSRHLIMNGKHSSKFFTPNGLIYERMGKGGTGQRLHNDEDIEYEHDTNMTSNEVSDDVGEDWFKIYTPKRTTLAERLGFDTDLMERPRDSLEVRM
;
A
#
# COMPACT_ATOMS: atom_id res chain seq x y z
N MET A 1 -13.87 -3.29 -18.25
CA MET A 1 -14.00 -4.13 -17.04
C MET A 1 -13.59 -5.58 -17.29
N THR A 2 -14.07 -6.24 -18.32
CA THR A 2 -13.80 -7.66 -18.60
C THR A 2 -12.30 -8.02 -18.75
N ARG A 3 -11.49 -7.17 -19.40
CA ARG A 3 -10.05 -7.42 -19.60
C ARG A 3 -9.28 -7.32 -18.28
N LEU A 4 -9.58 -6.33 -17.43
CA LEU A 4 -8.93 -6.17 -16.13
C LEU A 4 -9.19 -7.40 -15.24
N CYS A 5 -10.45 -7.85 -15.14
CA CYS A 5 -10.77 -9.06 -14.39
C CYS A 5 -10.01 -10.29 -14.92
N TYR A 6 -9.86 -10.39 -16.24
CA TYR A 6 -9.17 -11.52 -16.85
C TYR A 6 -7.65 -11.50 -16.57
N ILE A 7 -7.02 -10.32 -16.62
CA ILE A 7 -5.61 -10.12 -16.26
C ILE A 7 -5.41 -10.44 -14.78
N THR A 8 -6.25 -9.86 -13.90
CA THR A 8 -6.19 -10.10 -12.45
C THR A 8 -6.28 -11.58 -12.10
N ARG A 9 -7.24 -12.29 -12.74
CA ARG A 9 -7.40 -13.74 -12.53
C ARG A 9 -6.14 -14.51 -12.90
N GLN A 10 -5.50 -14.19 -14.03
CA GLN A 10 -4.27 -14.86 -14.45
C GLN A 10 -3.10 -14.59 -13.50
N ALA A 11 -2.95 -13.33 -13.05
CA ALA A 11 -1.94 -12.96 -12.06
C ALA A 11 -2.16 -13.72 -10.74
N LEU A 12 -3.42 -13.81 -10.25
CA LEU A 12 -3.74 -14.60 -9.06
C LEU A 12 -3.42 -16.09 -9.22
N ILE A 13 -3.69 -16.68 -10.39
CA ILE A 13 -3.34 -18.08 -10.68
C ILE A 13 -1.82 -18.26 -10.64
N ALA A 14 -1.05 -17.33 -11.23
CA ALA A 14 0.40 -17.39 -11.21
C ALA A 14 0.95 -17.27 -9.79
N LEU A 15 0.45 -16.31 -9.00
CA LEU A 15 0.84 -16.14 -7.59
C LEU A 15 0.48 -17.38 -6.77
N ASN A 16 -0.74 -17.90 -6.91
CA ASN A 16 -1.14 -19.12 -6.21
C ASN A 16 -0.19 -20.29 -6.53
N PHE A 17 0.21 -20.45 -7.78
CA PHE A 17 1.14 -21.49 -8.17
C PHE A 17 2.49 -21.36 -7.45
N ILE A 18 3.14 -20.20 -7.47
CA ILE A 18 4.42 -20.01 -6.79
C ILE A 18 4.30 -20.10 -5.26
N HIS A 19 3.20 -19.61 -4.69
CA HIS A 19 2.96 -19.72 -3.25
C HIS A 19 2.78 -21.16 -2.79
N THR A 20 2.17 -22.04 -3.61
CA THR A 20 2.10 -23.49 -3.29
C THR A 20 3.47 -24.17 -3.28
N LEU A 21 4.45 -23.59 -3.97
CA LEU A 21 5.86 -24.01 -3.93
C LEU A 21 6.64 -23.39 -2.77
N GLY A 22 5.97 -22.58 -1.92
CA GLY A 22 6.60 -21.85 -0.83
C GLY A 22 7.40 -20.63 -1.27
N LEU A 23 7.26 -20.18 -2.53
CA LEU A 23 7.99 -19.03 -3.08
C LEU A 23 7.11 -17.77 -3.02
N ILE A 24 7.68 -16.68 -2.53
CA ILE A 24 7.11 -15.32 -2.52
C ILE A 24 7.79 -14.52 -3.64
N HIS A 25 7.03 -13.84 -4.48
CA HIS A 25 7.58 -13.04 -5.58
C HIS A 25 8.34 -11.81 -5.09
N SER A 26 7.76 -11.13 -4.11
CA SER A 26 8.34 -9.97 -3.39
C SER A 26 8.54 -8.69 -4.21
N ASP A 27 8.14 -8.64 -5.49
CA ASP A 27 8.19 -7.41 -6.30
C ASP A 27 7.07 -7.40 -7.37
N VAL A 28 5.83 -7.67 -6.97
CA VAL A 28 4.68 -7.57 -7.86
C VAL A 28 4.36 -6.10 -8.12
N LYS A 29 4.46 -5.69 -9.41
CA LYS A 29 4.17 -4.33 -9.89
C LYS A 29 3.80 -4.39 -11.39
N PRO A 30 3.25 -3.31 -11.99
CA PRO A 30 2.85 -3.32 -13.40
C PRO A 30 3.96 -3.77 -14.34
N GLU A 31 5.21 -3.36 -14.11
CA GLU A 31 6.37 -3.67 -14.93
C GLU A 31 6.68 -5.18 -14.95
N ASN A 32 6.32 -5.89 -13.88
CA ASN A 32 6.57 -7.33 -13.72
C ASN A 32 5.37 -8.21 -14.13
N ILE A 33 4.31 -7.60 -14.70
CA ILE A 33 3.16 -8.29 -15.29
C ILE A 33 3.18 -8.06 -16.80
N LEU A 34 3.92 -8.91 -17.51
CA LEU A 34 4.13 -8.79 -18.94
C LEU A 34 2.88 -9.22 -19.73
N ILE A 35 2.41 -8.39 -20.65
CA ILE A 35 1.35 -8.74 -21.60
C ILE A 35 1.93 -9.62 -22.71
N ALA A 36 1.64 -10.91 -22.65
CA ALA A 36 2.10 -11.90 -23.64
C ALA A 36 1.22 -11.91 -24.90
N SER A 37 -0.04 -11.44 -24.83
CA SER A 37 -0.92 -11.30 -25.98
C SER A 37 -2.01 -10.28 -25.69
N TYR A 38 -2.06 -9.20 -26.46
CA TYR A 38 -3.08 -8.16 -26.35
C TYR A 38 -4.47 -8.65 -26.75
N SER A 39 -4.58 -9.41 -27.84
CA SER A 39 -5.85 -9.90 -28.35
C SER A 39 -6.53 -10.89 -27.38
N ARG A 40 -5.73 -11.71 -26.68
CA ARG A 40 -6.19 -12.70 -25.72
C ARG A 40 -6.07 -12.24 -24.27
N ALA A 41 -5.63 -11.02 -24.02
CA ALA A 41 -5.32 -10.46 -22.69
C ALA A 41 -4.48 -11.42 -21.84
N ARG A 42 -3.54 -12.17 -22.45
CA ARG A 42 -2.67 -13.11 -21.72
C ARG A 42 -1.54 -12.37 -21.07
N VAL A 43 -1.28 -12.69 -19.80
CA VAL A 43 -0.17 -12.12 -19.02
C VAL A 43 0.76 -13.21 -18.49
N LYS A 44 1.99 -12.79 -18.17
CA LYS A 44 2.98 -13.59 -17.46
C LYS A 44 3.55 -12.76 -16.34
N LEU A 45 3.71 -13.37 -15.17
CA LEU A 45 4.51 -12.81 -14.09
C LEU A 45 5.99 -13.05 -14.40
N ILE A 46 6.81 -12.01 -14.30
CA ILE A 46 8.24 -12.02 -14.65
C ILE A 46 9.07 -11.41 -13.52
N ASP A 47 10.38 -11.53 -13.62
CA ASP A 47 11.36 -10.97 -12.69
C ASP A 47 11.27 -11.54 -11.27
N PHE A 48 11.86 -12.70 -11.10
CA PHE A 48 11.97 -13.38 -9.81
C PHE A 48 13.27 -13.03 -9.05
N GLY A 49 13.98 -11.96 -9.46
CA GLY A 49 15.25 -11.56 -8.85
C GLY A 49 15.16 -11.17 -7.38
N SER A 50 13.98 -10.73 -6.93
CA SER A 50 13.70 -10.38 -5.52
C SER A 50 12.96 -11.47 -4.76
N SER A 51 12.68 -12.62 -5.40
CA SER A 51 11.88 -13.70 -4.81
C SER A 51 12.63 -14.39 -3.67
N CYS A 52 11.89 -14.86 -2.68
CA CYS A 52 12.43 -15.61 -1.54
C CYS A 52 11.51 -16.76 -1.16
N PHE A 53 12.04 -17.80 -0.55
CA PHE A 53 11.20 -18.81 0.06
C PHE A 53 10.65 -18.32 1.40
N ILE A 54 9.45 -18.77 1.75
CA ILE A 54 8.79 -18.43 3.02
C ILE A 54 9.62 -18.84 4.24
N THR A 55 10.51 -19.81 4.06
CA THR A 55 11.44 -20.33 5.09
C THR A 55 12.73 -19.50 5.21
N ASP A 56 13.00 -18.61 4.26
CA ASP A 56 14.22 -17.82 4.26
C ASP A 56 14.16 -16.71 5.33
N ARG A 57 15.33 -16.13 5.64
CA ARG A 57 15.38 -14.93 6.48
C ARG A 57 14.64 -13.81 5.77
N GLN A 58 13.56 -13.36 6.39
CA GLN A 58 12.73 -12.30 5.84
C GLN A 58 13.46 -10.96 5.89
N SER A 59 13.70 -10.38 4.71
CA SER A 59 14.26 -9.03 4.58
C SER A 59 13.17 -7.99 4.84
N SER A 60 13.53 -6.89 5.51
CA SER A 60 12.64 -5.73 5.66
C SER A 60 12.65 -4.79 4.46
N TYR A 61 13.59 -4.99 3.53
CA TYR A 61 13.74 -4.14 2.35
C TYR A 61 13.38 -4.90 1.08
N ILE A 62 12.10 -5.22 0.94
CA ILE A 62 11.52 -5.88 -0.22
C ILE A 62 10.30 -5.10 -0.70
N GLN A 63 9.83 -5.42 -1.88
CA GLN A 63 8.75 -4.77 -2.62
C GLN A 63 9.08 -3.34 -3.06
N SER A 64 8.65 -2.99 -4.23
CA SER A 64 8.67 -1.61 -4.72
C SER A 64 7.77 -0.72 -3.85
N ARG A 65 8.23 0.49 -3.52
CA ARG A 65 7.65 1.35 -2.47
C ARG A 65 6.12 1.48 -2.54
N SER A 66 5.56 1.84 -3.68
CA SER A 66 4.11 2.08 -3.83
C SER A 66 3.24 0.83 -3.75
N TYR A 67 3.86 -0.36 -3.82
CA TYR A 67 3.19 -1.66 -3.78
C TYR A 67 3.54 -2.45 -2.50
N ARG A 68 4.31 -1.83 -1.57
CA ARG A 68 4.78 -2.48 -0.35
C ARG A 68 3.65 -2.65 0.65
N ALA A 69 3.53 -3.88 1.17
CA ALA A 69 2.53 -4.23 2.15
C ALA A 69 2.82 -3.60 3.52
N PRO A 70 1.79 -3.24 4.30
CA PRO A 70 1.97 -2.61 5.62
C PRO A 70 2.77 -3.48 6.59
N GLU A 71 2.60 -4.80 6.59
CA GLU A 71 3.37 -5.73 7.44
C GLU A 71 4.87 -5.68 7.12
N VAL A 72 5.25 -5.48 5.85
CA VAL A 72 6.66 -5.30 5.46
C VAL A 72 7.18 -3.95 5.95
N ILE A 73 6.41 -2.87 5.79
CA ILE A 73 6.77 -1.53 6.27
C ILE A 73 7.02 -1.54 7.77
N LEU A 74 6.14 -2.20 8.52
CA LEU A 74 6.18 -2.24 9.98
C LEU A 74 7.14 -3.29 10.53
N GLY A 75 7.74 -4.13 9.67
CA GLY A 75 8.71 -5.14 10.07
C GLY A 75 8.09 -6.32 10.82
N LEU A 76 6.86 -6.71 10.45
CA LEU A 76 6.24 -7.95 10.92
C LEU A 76 6.71 -9.13 10.06
N PRO A 77 6.56 -10.37 10.57
CA PRO A 77 6.64 -11.57 9.73
C PRO A 77 5.59 -11.50 8.60
N TYR A 78 5.98 -11.94 7.41
CA TYR A 78 5.11 -11.92 6.24
C TYR A 78 5.13 -13.25 5.48
N ASP A 79 4.15 -13.44 4.62
CA ASP A 79 4.01 -14.60 3.73
C ASP A 79 3.62 -14.14 2.31
N GLY A 80 3.18 -15.04 1.45
CA GLY A 80 2.74 -14.71 0.09
C GLY A 80 1.59 -13.69 -0.01
N LYS A 81 0.95 -13.32 1.11
CA LYS A 81 -0.12 -12.29 1.11
C LYS A 81 0.42 -10.91 0.77
N ILE A 82 1.72 -10.65 0.96
CA ILE A 82 2.33 -9.39 0.52
C ILE A 82 2.25 -9.22 -1.00
N ASP A 83 2.35 -10.31 -1.77
CA ASP A 83 2.17 -10.27 -3.23
C ASP A 83 0.71 -9.97 -3.62
N VAL A 84 -0.24 -10.48 -2.84
CA VAL A 84 -1.67 -10.21 -3.04
C VAL A 84 -2.00 -8.73 -2.76
N TRP A 85 -1.39 -8.14 -1.72
CA TRP A 85 -1.47 -6.70 -1.47
C TRP A 85 -0.95 -5.91 -2.67
N SER A 86 0.25 -6.22 -3.16
CA SER A 86 0.84 -5.56 -4.32
C SER A 86 -0.03 -5.69 -5.56
N LEU A 87 -0.59 -6.89 -5.82
CA LEU A 87 -1.52 -7.08 -6.93
C LEU A 87 -2.79 -6.25 -6.77
N GLY A 88 -3.31 -6.09 -5.55
CA GLY A 88 -4.42 -5.18 -5.27
C GLY A 88 -4.12 -3.74 -5.67
N CYS A 89 -2.92 -3.25 -5.33
CA CYS A 89 -2.45 -1.93 -5.75
C CYS A 89 -2.38 -1.80 -7.28
N VAL A 90 -1.81 -2.82 -7.95
CA VAL A 90 -1.70 -2.87 -9.42
C VAL A 90 -3.08 -2.85 -10.08
N VAL A 91 -4.05 -3.59 -9.56
CA VAL A 91 -5.42 -3.65 -10.10
C VAL A 91 -6.11 -2.29 -9.97
N ALA A 92 -5.97 -1.63 -8.82
CA ALA A 92 -6.52 -0.29 -8.60
C ALA A 92 -5.87 0.74 -9.55
N GLU A 93 -4.55 0.65 -9.72
CA GLU A 93 -3.81 1.50 -10.66
C GLU A 93 -4.21 1.25 -12.11
N MET A 94 -4.32 0.00 -12.56
CA MET A 94 -4.81 -0.31 -13.91
C MET A 94 -6.24 0.18 -14.17
N PHE A 95 -7.05 0.29 -13.12
CA PHE A 95 -8.41 0.80 -13.21
C PHE A 95 -8.47 2.32 -13.28
N THR A 96 -7.69 3.01 -12.45
CA THR A 96 -7.70 4.48 -12.30
C THR A 96 -6.71 5.20 -13.21
N GLY A 97 -5.66 4.49 -13.67
CA GLY A 97 -4.52 5.10 -14.37
C GLY A 97 -3.56 5.83 -13.43
N GLN A 98 -3.72 5.71 -12.09
CA GLN A 98 -2.90 6.38 -11.10
C GLN A 98 -2.43 5.43 -10.02
N VAL A 99 -1.18 5.60 -9.55
CA VAL A 99 -0.64 4.84 -8.43
C VAL A 99 -1.51 5.04 -7.19
N THR A 100 -1.99 3.94 -6.60
CA THR A 100 -2.96 3.97 -5.50
C THR A 100 -2.40 4.65 -4.24
N PHE A 101 -1.19 4.27 -3.86
CA PHE A 101 -0.50 4.81 -2.68
C PHE A 101 0.70 5.65 -3.10
N GLN A 102 0.44 6.76 -3.84
CA GLN A 102 1.48 7.76 -4.08
C GLN A 102 2.01 8.27 -2.75
N ASN A 103 3.32 8.35 -2.61
CA ASN A 103 3.93 8.71 -1.33
C ASN A 103 5.22 9.52 -1.52
N ARG A 104 5.46 10.43 -0.58
CA ARG A 104 6.71 11.20 -0.46
C ARG A 104 7.59 10.64 0.65
N SER A 105 6.97 9.98 1.63
CA SER A 105 7.61 9.35 2.76
C SER A 105 6.82 8.10 3.16
N VAL A 106 7.45 7.22 3.93
CA VAL A 106 6.78 6.05 4.51
C VAL A 106 5.59 6.47 5.36
N VAL A 107 5.71 7.57 6.11
CA VAL A 107 4.63 8.11 6.94
C VAL A 107 3.43 8.53 6.10
N SER A 108 3.68 9.27 4.99
CA SER A 108 2.60 9.67 4.08
C SER A 108 1.92 8.47 3.41
N MET A 109 2.68 7.40 3.14
CA MET A 109 2.14 6.15 2.62
C MET A 109 1.25 5.44 3.65
N LEU A 110 1.71 5.28 4.90
CA LEU A 110 0.91 4.71 5.98
C LEU A 110 -0.38 5.51 6.22
N SER A 111 -0.30 6.84 6.21
CA SER A 111 -1.46 7.71 6.32
C SER A 111 -2.48 7.50 5.19
N ARG A 112 -2.02 7.30 3.94
CA ARG A 112 -2.91 6.98 2.81
C ARG A 112 -3.53 5.59 2.92
N ILE A 113 -2.74 4.60 3.37
CA ILE A 113 -3.26 3.25 3.62
C ILE A 113 -4.38 3.31 4.66
N GLU A 114 -4.15 4.01 5.78
CA GLU A 114 -5.16 4.18 6.81
C GLU A 114 -6.41 4.93 6.31
N ALA A 115 -6.21 5.96 5.49
CA ALA A 115 -7.32 6.72 4.90
C ALA A 115 -8.25 5.85 4.06
N ILE A 116 -7.72 4.89 3.31
CA ILE A 116 -8.44 4.06 2.33
C ILE A 116 -8.92 2.74 2.95
N CYS A 117 -8.04 2.08 3.71
CA CYS A 117 -8.29 0.73 4.26
C CYS A 117 -8.84 0.74 5.69
N GLY A 118 -8.88 1.93 6.31
CA GLY A 118 -9.25 2.09 7.72
C GLY A 118 -8.05 1.97 8.66
N PRO A 119 -8.30 2.16 9.99
CA PRO A 119 -7.24 2.19 11.00
C PRO A 119 -6.45 0.89 11.04
N PHE A 120 -5.14 1.00 11.28
CA PHE A 120 -4.30 -0.17 11.50
C PHE A 120 -4.75 -0.94 12.75
N SER A 121 -4.76 -2.26 12.66
CA SER A 121 -5.09 -3.07 13.81
C SER A 121 -4.05 -2.88 14.91
N ARG A 122 -4.51 -2.94 16.18
CA ARG A 122 -3.61 -2.87 17.34
C ARG A 122 -2.52 -3.93 17.29
N HIS A 123 -2.81 -5.11 16.74
CA HIS A 123 -1.84 -6.18 16.54
C HIS A 123 -0.68 -5.75 15.63
N LEU A 124 -0.97 -5.11 14.50
CA LEU A 124 0.06 -4.61 13.57
C LEU A 124 0.93 -3.54 14.25
N ILE A 125 0.32 -2.59 14.97
CA ILE A 125 1.03 -1.51 15.63
C ILE A 125 1.93 -2.03 16.75
N MET A 126 1.44 -2.95 17.59
CA MET A 126 2.18 -3.42 18.77
C MET A 126 3.28 -4.43 18.45
N ASN A 127 3.12 -5.22 17.39
CA ASN A 127 4.08 -6.29 17.06
C ASN A 127 5.07 -5.92 15.96
N GLY A 128 4.86 -4.80 15.24
CA GLY A 128 5.77 -4.36 14.19
C GLY A 128 7.08 -3.82 14.78
N LYS A 129 8.22 -4.40 14.37
CA LYS A 129 9.56 -3.99 14.81
C LYS A 129 9.88 -2.52 14.56
N HIS A 130 9.23 -1.94 13.53
CA HIS A 130 9.43 -0.55 13.12
C HIS A 130 8.27 0.36 13.49
N SER A 131 7.23 -0.16 14.15
CA SER A 131 6.02 0.60 14.46
C SER A 131 6.28 1.85 15.28
N SER A 132 7.19 1.79 16.26
CA SER A 132 7.56 2.95 17.08
C SER A 132 8.19 4.12 16.31
N LYS A 133 8.63 3.89 15.06
CA LYS A 133 9.13 4.95 14.18
C LYS A 133 7.99 5.77 13.55
N PHE A 134 6.78 5.22 13.50
CA PHE A 134 5.67 5.76 12.74
C PHE A 134 4.40 5.98 13.57
N PHE A 135 4.25 5.27 14.69
CA PHE A 135 3.05 5.31 15.54
C PHE A 135 3.38 5.71 16.95
N THR A 136 2.58 6.63 17.51
CA THR A 136 2.56 6.91 18.93
C THR A 136 2.03 5.71 19.73
N PRO A 137 2.21 5.65 21.07
CA PRO A 137 1.60 4.59 21.90
C PRO A 137 0.08 4.50 21.76
N ASN A 138 -0.57 5.61 21.43
CA ASN A 138 -2.02 5.69 21.20
C ASN A 138 -2.44 5.30 19.76
N GLY A 139 -1.46 4.92 18.90
CA GLY A 139 -1.71 4.48 17.53
C GLY A 139 -1.89 5.62 16.52
N LEU A 140 -1.54 6.86 16.86
CA LEU A 140 -1.54 7.97 15.92
C LEU A 140 -0.29 7.92 15.04
N ILE A 141 -0.45 8.18 13.75
CA ILE A 141 0.68 8.27 12.81
C ILE A 141 1.42 9.59 13.05
N TYR A 142 2.74 9.53 13.17
CA TYR A 142 3.58 10.71 13.33
C TYR A 142 4.85 10.67 12.48
N GLU A 143 5.41 11.83 12.20
CA GLU A 143 6.71 12.02 11.54
C GLU A 143 7.60 12.87 12.44
N ARG A 144 8.85 12.42 12.67
CA ARG A 144 9.82 13.17 13.45
C ARG A 144 10.47 14.22 12.57
N MET A 145 10.38 15.48 12.98
CA MET A 145 10.99 16.62 12.31
C MET A 145 12.30 16.97 13.02
N GLY A 146 13.33 17.42 12.27
CA GLY A 146 14.63 17.78 12.85
C GLY A 146 14.58 18.96 13.80
N LYS A 147 15.59 19.07 14.66
CA LYS A 147 15.78 20.22 15.55
C LYS A 147 15.87 21.51 14.73
N GLY A 148 14.98 22.47 15.02
CA GLY A 148 15.08 23.82 14.46
C GLY A 148 13.94 24.25 13.50
N GLY A 149 12.83 23.53 13.41
CA GLY A 149 11.64 24.01 12.69
C GLY A 149 11.81 24.30 11.19
N THR A 150 12.96 24.01 10.62
CA THR A 150 13.27 24.22 9.19
C THR A 150 12.98 22.99 8.37
N GLY A 151 11.80 22.43 8.43
CA GLY A 151 11.29 21.43 7.47
C GLY A 151 12.21 20.29 6.97
N GLN A 152 13.41 20.12 7.52
CA GLN A 152 14.32 19.03 7.13
C GLN A 152 13.90 17.75 7.83
N ARG A 153 13.51 16.78 7.02
CA ARG A 153 13.17 15.41 7.45
C ARG A 153 14.43 14.70 7.97
N LEU A 154 14.33 14.10 9.18
CA LEU A 154 15.43 13.35 9.79
C LEU A 154 15.53 11.91 9.27
N HIS A 155 14.71 11.49 8.34
CA HIS A 155 14.87 10.21 7.67
C HIS A 155 15.50 10.43 6.30
N ASN A 156 16.75 9.97 6.15
CA ASN A 156 17.41 9.72 4.88
C ASN A 156 16.67 8.55 4.18
N ASP A 157 15.50 8.82 3.63
CA ASP A 157 15.00 8.07 2.50
C ASP A 157 15.66 8.74 1.29
N GLU A 158 16.72 8.12 0.79
CA GLU A 158 17.40 8.55 -0.42
C GLU A 158 16.36 8.71 -1.53
N ASP A 159 16.30 9.95 -2.03
CA ASP A 159 15.70 10.37 -3.29
C ASP A 159 14.21 10.12 -3.54
N ILE A 160 13.46 11.23 -3.64
CA ILE A 160 12.73 11.63 -4.85
C ILE A 160 11.89 12.88 -4.56
N GLU A 161 12.10 13.96 -5.32
CA GLU A 161 11.23 15.12 -5.47
C GLU A 161 9.87 14.72 -6.03
N TYR A 162 8.77 15.14 -5.39
CA TYR A 162 7.43 15.10 -5.98
C TYR A 162 6.55 16.26 -5.48
N GLU A 163 5.66 16.70 -6.37
CA GLU A 163 4.80 17.88 -6.25
C GLU A 163 3.75 17.86 -5.11
N HIS A 164 3.29 19.02 -4.73
CA HIS A 164 2.45 19.36 -3.57
C HIS A 164 1.02 18.78 -3.71
N ASP A 165 0.62 17.90 -2.81
CA ASP A 165 -0.79 17.53 -2.59
C ASP A 165 -1.28 18.17 -1.26
N THR A 166 -2.19 19.15 -1.39
CA THR A 166 -2.58 20.09 -0.33
C THR A 166 -3.68 19.59 0.62
N ASN A 167 -4.01 18.30 0.59
CA ASN A 167 -5.20 17.77 1.28
C ASN A 167 -4.92 17.07 2.63
N MET A 168 -3.80 17.33 3.30
CA MET A 168 -3.54 16.80 4.64
C MET A 168 -3.56 17.93 5.68
N THR A 169 -4.46 17.85 6.64
CA THR A 169 -4.46 18.73 7.81
C THR A 169 -3.37 18.28 8.77
N SER A 170 -2.42 19.16 9.07
CA SER A 170 -1.39 18.99 10.11
C SER A 170 -1.76 19.82 11.32
N ASN A 171 -1.87 19.20 12.49
CA ASN A 171 -1.93 19.91 13.77
C ASN A 171 -0.51 19.94 14.35
N GLU A 172 0.03 21.13 14.55
CA GLU A 172 1.31 21.33 15.19
C GLU A 172 1.08 21.50 16.70
N VAL A 173 1.73 20.65 17.50
CA VAL A 173 1.75 20.80 18.97
C VAL A 173 3.16 21.26 19.33
N SER A 174 3.27 22.47 19.91
CA SER A 174 4.52 23.06 20.40
C SER A 174 4.58 22.95 21.92
N ASP A 175 5.59 22.23 22.44
CA ASP A 175 6.06 22.41 23.82
C ASP A 175 7.52 22.86 23.80
N ASP A 176 7.76 23.97 24.46
CA ASP A 176 8.96 24.79 24.39
C ASP A 176 10.04 24.30 25.39
N VAL A 177 10.80 23.28 25.00
CA VAL A 177 12.09 22.94 25.62
C VAL A 177 12.95 22.17 24.62
N GLY A 178 13.78 22.82 23.82
CA GLY A 178 14.88 22.19 23.06
C GLY A 178 14.58 20.86 22.34
N GLU A 179 13.34 20.56 22.05
CA GLU A 179 12.76 19.26 21.81
C GLU A 179 12.59 18.94 20.32
N ASP A 180 12.58 17.65 20.04
CA ASP A 180 12.28 17.15 18.69
C ASP A 180 10.83 17.48 18.31
N TRP A 181 10.63 18.09 17.18
CA TRP A 181 9.30 18.40 16.65
C TRP A 181 8.69 17.14 16.03
N PHE A 182 7.39 16.93 16.29
CA PHE A 182 6.61 15.83 15.73
C PHE A 182 5.42 16.36 14.96
N LYS A 183 5.24 15.87 13.74
CA LYS A 183 4.04 16.13 12.95
C LYS A 183 3.11 14.93 13.06
N ILE A 184 1.90 15.15 13.57
CA ILE A 184 0.85 14.10 13.63
C ILE A 184 0.04 14.16 12.34
N TYR A 185 -0.17 12.99 11.74
CA TYR A 185 -0.99 12.83 10.56
C TYR A 185 -2.39 12.37 10.97
N THR A 186 -3.41 13.13 10.57
CA THR A 186 -4.81 12.74 10.71
C THR A 186 -5.35 12.37 9.33
N PRO A 187 -5.43 11.07 8.99
CA PRO A 187 -5.87 10.65 7.68
C PRO A 187 -7.31 11.07 7.42
N LYS A 188 -7.55 11.81 6.33
CA LYS A 188 -8.91 12.08 5.88
C LYS A 188 -9.47 10.78 5.31
N ARG A 189 -10.41 10.17 6.03
CA ARG A 189 -11.04 8.90 5.62
C ARG A 189 -11.70 9.04 4.27
N THR A 190 -11.47 8.05 3.43
CA THR A 190 -12.11 7.83 2.14
C THR A 190 -12.26 6.34 1.95
N THR A 191 -13.06 5.91 1.01
CA THR A 191 -13.18 4.50 0.67
C THR A 191 -12.45 4.19 -0.63
N LEU A 192 -12.09 2.93 -0.83
CA LEU A 192 -11.53 2.49 -2.11
C LEU A 192 -12.55 2.73 -3.24
N ALA A 193 -13.85 2.53 -2.97
CA ALA A 193 -14.93 2.77 -3.93
C ALA A 193 -14.96 4.24 -4.38
N GLU A 194 -14.89 5.20 -3.46
CA GLU A 194 -14.81 6.63 -3.78
C GLU A 194 -13.56 6.96 -4.61
N ARG A 195 -12.41 6.38 -4.23
CA ARG A 195 -11.16 6.57 -4.97
C ARG A 195 -11.20 5.99 -6.38
N LEU A 196 -11.93 4.90 -6.58
CA LEU A 196 -12.15 4.27 -7.87
C LEU A 196 -13.27 4.96 -8.67
N GLY A 197 -13.92 6.00 -8.14
CA GLY A 197 -15.00 6.71 -8.79
C GLY A 197 -16.31 5.91 -8.89
N PHE A 198 -16.49 4.92 -8.01
CA PHE A 198 -17.77 4.22 -7.90
C PHE A 198 -18.74 5.07 -7.07
N ASP A 199 -19.97 5.21 -7.60
CA ASP A 199 -21.06 5.80 -6.86
C ASP A 199 -21.46 4.86 -5.72
N THR A 200 -21.21 5.29 -4.47
CA THR A 200 -21.49 4.49 -3.28
C THR A 200 -22.98 4.24 -3.11
N ASP A 201 -23.85 5.10 -3.58
CA ASP A 201 -25.32 4.95 -3.52
C ASP A 201 -25.81 3.75 -4.38
N LEU A 202 -25.03 3.34 -5.38
CA LEU A 202 -25.33 2.15 -6.17
C LEU A 202 -24.91 0.82 -5.49
N MET A 203 -23.98 0.88 -4.53
CA MET A 203 -23.51 -0.31 -3.81
C MET A 203 -24.42 -0.69 -2.61
N GLU A 204 -25.18 0.25 -2.08
CA GLU A 204 -26.12 0.00 -0.98
C GLU A 204 -27.47 -0.56 -1.44
N ARG A 205 -27.72 -0.65 -2.74
CA ARG A 205 -28.95 -1.28 -3.24
C ARG A 205 -28.89 -2.80 -3.04
N PRO A 206 -29.91 -3.40 -2.38
CA PRO A 206 -29.99 -4.87 -2.23
C PRO A 206 -29.95 -5.53 -3.62
N ARG A 207 -29.21 -6.62 -3.75
CA ARG A 207 -29.03 -7.39 -5.00
C ARG A 207 -30.30 -8.10 -5.51
N ASP A 208 -31.48 -7.79 -4.95
CA ASP A 208 -32.73 -8.52 -5.22
C ASP A 208 -33.46 -8.12 -6.49
N SER A 209 -32.85 -7.31 -7.37
CA SER A 209 -33.50 -6.88 -8.62
C SER A 209 -32.71 -7.14 -9.91
N LEU A 210 -31.83 -8.16 -9.92
CA LEU A 210 -31.32 -8.68 -11.19
C LEU A 210 -32.31 -9.73 -11.75
N GLU A 211 -33.42 -9.28 -12.30
CA GLU A 211 -34.18 -10.10 -13.25
C GLU A 211 -33.27 -10.42 -14.44
N VAL A 212 -32.86 -11.69 -14.49
CA VAL A 212 -32.23 -12.27 -15.71
C VAL A 212 -33.33 -12.38 -16.75
N ARG A 213 -33.41 -11.40 -17.67
CA ARG A 213 -34.13 -11.64 -18.93
C ARG A 213 -33.26 -12.55 -19.78
N MET A 214 -33.77 -13.77 -19.96
CA MET A 214 -33.31 -14.74 -20.96
C MET A 214 -33.49 -14.19 -22.39
#